data_30240c5b9765d7aff5a8acaadd04d012
#
_entry.id   30240c5b9765d7aff5a8acaadd04d012
#
_cell.length_a   1.000
_cell.length_b   1.000
_cell.length_c   1.000
_cell.angle_alpha   90.00
_cell.angle_beta   90.00
_cell.angle_gamma   90.00
#
_symmetry.space_group_name_H-M   'P 1'
#
loop_
_entity.id
_entity.type
_entity.pdbx_description
1 polymer ?
#
loop_
_entity_poly.entity_id
_entity_poly.type
_entity_poly.pdbx_seq_one_letter_code
_entity_poly.pdbx_strand_id
1 'polypeptide(L)'
;MSKIRKWSRILHRDVSYLFAGMILIYALSGILMNHRGDLNPHYSVERQEFKVTADLSDKAKIDKALVLTLLEPLGETENYTKHYFPKGGEMKVFLKGGSSVVVNTQTGDAVYERLERRPLLSDMVKLHYNPGRWWTTFSDIFAVCLILITLTGTCCF
;
A
#
# COMPACT_ATOMS: atom_id res chain seq x y z
N MET A 1 25.95 42.62 -11.90
CA MET A 1 24.84 41.78 -11.47
C MET A 1 24.04 42.53 -10.40
N SER A 2 22.71 42.57 -10.52
CA SER A 2 21.89 43.20 -9.49
C SER A 2 21.98 42.39 -8.17
N LYS A 3 21.93 43.09 -7.01
CA LYS A 3 21.96 42.46 -5.68
C LYS A 3 20.86 41.39 -5.58
N ILE A 4 19.72 41.61 -6.21
CA ILE A 4 18.58 40.71 -6.25
C ILE A 4 18.96 39.35 -6.88
N ARG A 5 19.61 39.34 -8.04
CA ARG A 5 20.05 38.09 -8.68
C ARG A 5 21.02 37.27 -7.82
N LYS A 6 21.93 37.96 -7.10
CA LYS A 6 22.87 37.26 -6.22
C LYS A 6 22.13 36.56 -5.07
N TRP A 7 21.18 37.26 -4.42
CA TRP A 7 20.40 36.71 -3.33
C TRP A 7 19.45 35.60 -3.79
N SER A 8 18.79 35.75 -4.97
CA SER A 8 17.95 34.68 -5.55
C SER A 8 18.73 33.39 -5.78
N ARG A 9 19.96 33.47 -6.30
CA ARG A 9 20.80 32.28 -6.53
C ARG A 9 21.18 31.58 -5.22
N ILE A 10 21.57 32.35 -4.20
CA ILE A 10 21.92 31.78 -2.89
C ILE A 10 20.71 31.10 -2.27
N LEU A 11 19.57 31.81 -2.22
CA LEU A 11 18.34 31.28 -1.64
C LEU A 11 17.85 30.04 -2.40
N HIS A 12 17.81 30.09 -3.72
CA HIS A 12 17.42 28.94 -4.56
C HIS A 12 18.30 27.75 -4.28
N ARG A 13 19.61 27.91 -4.27
CA ARG A 13 20.56 26.84 -4.01
C ARG A 13 20.34 26.24 -2.62
N ASP A 14 20.35 27.07 -1.59
CA ASP A 14 20.38 26.58 -0.21
C ASP A 14 19.05 25.91 0.17
N VAL A 15 17.91 26.48 -0.24
CA VAL A 15 16.60 25.87 -0.01
C VAL A 15 16.40 24.61 -0.84
N SER A 16 16.88 24.60 -2.09
CA SER A 16 16.80 23.40 -2.93
C SER A 16 17.60 22.24 -2.36
N TYR A 17 18.80 22.48 -1.85
CA TYR A 17 19.61 21.44 -1.22
C TYR A 17 18.97 20.93 0.08
N LEU A 18 18.41 21.83 0.90
CA LEU A 18 17.72 21.48 2.14
C LEU A 18 16.57 20.51 1.88
N PHE A 19 15.80 20.74 0.83
CA PHE A 19 14.59 19.97 0.53
C PHE A 19 14.78 18.93 -0.60
N ALA A 20 15.98 18.74 -1.14
CA ALA A 20 16.22 17.84 -2.29
C ALA A 20 15.69 16.42 -2.06
N GLY A 21 15.90 15.84 -0.88
CA GLY A 21 15.39 14.51 -0.53
C GLY A 21 13.87 14.46 -0.51
N MET A 22 13.21 15.49 0.03
CA MET A 22 11.74 15.56 0.06
C MET A 22 11.17 15.74 -1.35
N ILE A 23 11.78 16.55 -2.18
CA ILE A 23 11.37 16.74 -3.59
C ILE A 23 11.39 15.39 -4.32
N LEU A 24 12.46 14.59 -4.15
CA LEU A 24 12.56 13.26 -4.75
C LEU A 24 11.49 12.30 -4.22
N ILE A 25 11.27 12.26 -2.90
CA ILE A 25 10.23 11.41 -2.29
C ILE A 25 8.85 11.78 -2.83
N TYR A 26 8.52 13.07 -2.88
CA TYR A 26 7.22 13.53 -3.38
C TYR A 26 7.05 13.29 -4.89
N ALA A 27 8.10 13.47 -5.68
CA ALA A 27 8.06 13.16 -7.12
C ALA A 27 7.82 11.66 -7.35
N LEU A 28 8.58 10.80 -6.69
CA LEU A 28 8.43 9.35 -6.82
C LEU A 28 7.08 8.86 -6.30
N SER A 29 6.64 9.33 -5.12
CA SER A 29 5.33 8.96 -4.59
C SER A 29 4.19 9.47 -5.45
N GLY A 30 4.32 10.63 -6.09
CA GLY A 30 3.34 11.16 -7.05
C GLY A 30 3.20 10.26 -8.28
N ILE A 31 4.31 9.76 -8.83
CA ILE A 31 4.31 8.79 -9.93
C ILE A 31 3.59 7.50 -9.49
N LEU A 32 3.95 6.95 -8.33
CA LEU A 32 3.30 5.75 -7.79
C LEU A 32 1.79 5.92 -7.61
N MET A 33 1.36 7.09 -7.16
CA MET A 33 -0.06 7.41 -6.98
C MET A 33 -0.82 7.51 -8.30
N ASN A 34 -0.19 8.05 -9.35
CA ASN A 34 -0.79 8.12 -10.67
C ASN A 34 -0.99 6.72 -11.29
N HIS A 35 -0.10 5.78 -10.96
CA HIS A 35 -0.14 4.39 -11.47
C HIS A 35 -0.74 3.40 -10.45
N ARG A 36 -1.50 3.86 -9.47
CA ARG A 36 -2.11 2.99 -8.43
C ARG A 36 -3.07 1.93 -8.96
N GLY A 37 -3.58 2.09 -10.19
CA GLY A 37 -4.43 1.09 -10.84
C GLY A 37 -3.64 -0.13 -11.30
N ASP A 38 -2.39 0.06 -11.71
CA ASP A 38 -1.52 -1.00 -12.21
C ASP A 38 -0.61 -1.54 -11.11
N LEU A 39 -0.16 -0.66 -10.23
CA LEU A 39 0.73 -0.99 -9.12
C LEU A 39 0.11 -0.54 -7.79
N ASN A 40 -0.34 -1.49 -6.98
CA ASN A 40 -0.76 -1.16 -5.62
C ASN A 40 0.48 -0.82 -4.76
N PRO A 41 0.64 0.44 -4.30
CA PRO A 41 1.82 0.83 -3.54
C PRO A 41 1.82 0.28 -2.11
N HIS A 42 0.66 -0.15 -1.59
CA HIS A 42 0.52 -0.60 -0.22
C HIS A 42 0.75 -2.10 -0.05
N TYR A 43 0.24 -2.89 -1.01
CA TYR A 43 0.27 -4.35 -0.95
C TYR A 43 0.65 -4.98 -2.28
N SER A 44 1.42 -6.05 -2.23
CA SER A 44 1.54 -7.03 -3.30
C SER A 44 0.44 -8.06 -3.10
N VAL A 45 -0.29 -8.39 -4.16
CA VAL A 45 -1.31 -9.43 -4.14
C VAL A 45 -0.79 -10.59 -4.98
N GLU A 46 -0.55 -11.71 -4.34
CA GLU A 46 -0.20 -12.97 -5.00
C GLU A 46 -1.42 -13.87 -4.95
N ARG A 47 -1.83 -14.37 -6.12
CA ARG A 47 -2.96 -15.31 -6.25
C ARG A 47 -2.46 -16.69 -6.58
N GLN A 48 -2.91 -17.67 -5.79
CA GLN A 48 -2.66 -19.09 -6.02
C GLN A 48 -4.00 -19.82 -6.07
N GLU A 49 -4.23 -20.53 -7.15
CA GLU A 49 -5.41 -21.36 -7.32
C GLU A 49 -5.07 -22.81 -6.95
N PHE A 50 -5.93 -23.44 -6.17
CA PHE A 50 -5.78 -24.84 -5.79
C PHE A 50 -7.15 -25.50 -5.64
N LYS A 51 -7.18 -26.84 -5.64
CA LYS A 51 -8.41 -27.58 -5.41
C LYS A 51 -8.42 -28.22 -4.04
N VAL A 52 -9.56 -28.07 -3.38
CA VAL A 52 -9.85 -28.69 -2.10
C VAL A 52 -10.61 -30.00 -2.36
N THR A 53 -10.08 -31.10 -1.84
CA THR A 53 -10.70 -32.45 -1.98
C THR A 53 -11.69 -32.76 -0.86
N ALA A 54 -11.82 -31.88 0.15
CA ALA A 54 -12.75 -32.08 1.25
C ALA A 54 -14.19 -31.78 0.81
N ASP A 55 -15.14 -32.57 1.34
CA ASP A 55 -16.56 -32.31 1.11
C ASP A 55 -17.03 -31.10 1.92
N LEU A 56 -17.29 -30.01 1.20
CA LEU A 56 -17.73 -28.74 1.74
C LEU A 56 -19.24 -28.47 1.53
N SER A 57 -20.00 -29.46 1.10
CA SER A 57 -21.43 -29.33 0.77
C SER A 57 -22.28 -28.99 1.97
N ASP A 58 -21.90 -29.47 3.15
CA ASP A 58 -22.66 -29.28 4.38
C ASP A 58 -21.99 -28.23 5.30
N LYS A 59 -22.53 -27.02 5.24
CA LYS A 59 -22.02 -25.87 6.04
C LYS A 59 -21.99 -26.13 7.54
N ALA A 60 -22.87 -26.99 8.05
CA ALA A 60 -22.95 -27.32 9.47
C ALA A 60 -21.77 -28.20 9.94
N LYS A 61 -21.11 -28.90 9.02
CA LYS A 61 -19.95 -29.75 9.30
C LYS A 61 -18.61 -29.05 9.13
N ILE A 62 -18.63 -27.84 8.56
CA ILE A 62 -17.40 -27.05 8.37
C ILE A 62 -17.04 -26.39 9.70
N ASP A 63 -16.25 -27.09 10.48
CA ASP A 63 -15.70 -26.58 11.74
C ASP A 63 -14.32 -25.96 11.53
N LYS A 64 -13.87 -25.23 12.53
CA LYS A 64 -12.53 -24.63 12.56
C LYS A 64 -11.41 -25.64 12.26
N ALA A 65 -11.55 -26.88 12.76
CA ALA A 65 -10.58 -27.95 12.52
C ALA A 65 -10.41 -28.27 11.03
N LEU A 66 -11.52 -28.38 10.30
CA LEU A 66 -11.51 -28.63 8.86
C LEU A 66 -10.88 -27.46 8.09
N VAL A 67 -11.19 -26.21 8.49
CA VAL A 67 -10.58 -25.03 7.87
C VAL A 67 -9.07 -25.00 8.10
N LEU A 68 -8.59 -25.36 9.28
CA LEU A 68 -7.15 -25.46 9.57
C LEU A 68 -6.47 -26.52 8.71
N THR A 69 -7.09 -27.66 8.49
CA THR A 69 -6.57 -28.70 7.58
C THR A 69 -6.47 -28.19 6.14
N LEU A 70 -7.42 -27.33 5.71
CA LEU A 70 -7.36 -26.70 4.38
C LEU A 70 -6.22 -25.66 4.24
N LEU A 71 -5.82 -25.06 5.35
CA LEU A 71 -4.72 -24.09 5.39
C LEU A 71 -3.34 -24.72 5.57
N GLU A 72 -3.27 -25.99 5.95
CA GLU A 72 -2.01 -26.72 6.19
C GLU A 72 -1.08 -26.75 4.97
N PRO A 73 -1.57 -27.05 3.74
CA PRO A 73 -0.73 -27.02 2.54
C PRO A 73 -0.19 -25.63 2.18
N LEU A 74 -0.86 -24.56 2.67
CA LEU A 74 -0.47 -23.17 2.46
C LEU A 74 0.49 -22.66 3.55
N GLY A 75 0.71 -23.42 4.63
CA GLY A 75 1.51 -23.00 5.78
C GLY A 75 0.90 -21.87 6.61
N GLU A 76 -0.42 -21.63 6.47
CA GLU A 76 -1.11 -20.47 7.05
C GLU A 76 -2.03 -20.82 8.23
N THR A 77 -1.86 -21.97 8.86
CA THR A 77 -2.69 -22.45 9.98
C THR A 77 -2.66 -21.52 11.19
N GLU A 78 -1.48 -20.95 11.50
CA GLU A 78 -1.31 -20.01 12.63
C GLU A 78 -1.91 -18.62 12.36
N ASN A 79 -2.13 -18.31 11.10
CA ASN A 79 -2.65 -17.02 10.66
C ASN A 79 -4.16 -16.98 10.53
N TYR A 80 -4.85 -18.09 10.80
CA TYR A 80 -6.30 -18.14 10.79
C TYR A 80 -6.92 -17.12 11.75
N THR A 81 -7.91 -16.35 11.25
CA THR A 81 -8.65 -15.38 12.06
C THR A 81 -10.12 -15.79 12.19
N LYS A 82 -10.82 -15.91 11.09
CA LYS A 82 -12.23 -16.29 11.02
C LYS A 82 -12.59 -16.78 9.63
N HIS A 83 -13.70 -17.49 9.53
CA HIS A 83 -14.33 -17.82 8.26
C HIS A 83 -15.81 -17.44 8.29
N TYR A 84 -16.38 -17.21 7.13
CA TYR A 84 -17.82 -17.00 6.96
C TYR A 84 -18.29 -17.46 5.59
N PHE A 85 -19.60 -17.64 5.45
CA PHE A 85 -20.24 -18.09 4.23
C PHE A 85 -21.03 -16.93 3.62
N PRO A 86 -20.53 -16.28 2.55
CA PRO A 86 -21.30 -15.30 1.80
C PRO A 86 -22.46 -15.99 1.04
N LYS A 87 -23.41 -15.20 0.56
CA LYS A 87 -24.48 -15.70 -0.30
C LYS A 87 -23.87 -16.14 -1.63
N GLY A 88 -24.07 -17.40 -2.03
CA GLY A 88 -23.57 -17.90 -3.32
C GLY A 88 -22.81 -19.21 -3.30
N GLY A 89 -22.77 -19.91 -2.16
CA GLY A 89 -22.09 -21.22 -2.09
C GLY A 89 -20.56 -21.11 -1.99
N GLU A 90 -20.06 -20.00 -1.50
CA GLU A 90 -18.64 -19.79 -1.24
C GLU A 90 -18.37 -19.81 0.27
N MET A 91 -17.15 -20.17 0.64
CA MET A 91 -16.60 -19.98 1.98
C MET A 91 -15.41 -19.03 1.87
N LYS A 92 -15.40 -17.97 2.69
CA LYS A 92 -14.27 -17.05 2.77
C LYS A 92 -13.58 -17.16 4.12
N VAL A 93 -12.29 -17.47 4.08
CA VAL A 93 -11.41 -17.56 5.25
C VAL A 93 -10.52 -16.34 5.28
N PHE A 94 -10.48 -15.66 6.43
CA PHE A 94 -9.59 -14.51 6.66
C PHE A 94 -8.39 -14.93 7.47
N LEU A 95 -7.24 -14.46 7.01
CA LEU A 95 -5.95 -14.69 7.63
C LEU A 95 -5.40 -13.38 8.20
N LYS A 96 -4.48 -13.49 9.15
CA LYS A 96 -3.73 -12.33 9.65
C LYS A 96 -2.98 -11.65 8.52
N GLY A 97 -2.82 -10.33 8.60
CA GLY A 97 -2.14 -9.57 7.54
C GLY A 97 -3.04 -9.19 6.35
N GLY A 98 -4.33 -9.58 6.35
CA GLY A 98 -5.29 -9.23 5.32
C GLY A 98 -5.41 -10.25 4.19
N SER A 99 -4.59 -11.30 4.19
CA SER A 99 -4.70 -12.42 3.25
C SER A 99 -6.03 -13.16 3.40
N SER A 100 -6.52 -13.76 2.33
CA SER A 100 -7.78 -14.49 2.37
C SER A 100 -7.77 -15.70 1.45
N VAL A 101 -8.56 -16.71 1.81
CA VAL A 101 -8.83 -17.87 0.96
C VAL A 101 -10.33 -17.89 0.66
N VAL A 102 -10.67 -17.92 -0.61
CA VAL A 102 -12.05 -18.09 -1.06
C VAL A 102 -12.18 -19.49 -1.65
N VAL A 103 -13.10 -20.27 -1.13
CA VAL A 103 -13.34 -21.66 -1.57
C VAL A 103 -14.78 -21.76 -2.06
N ASN A 104 -14.96 -22.25 -3.28
CA ASN A 104 -16.27 -22.62 -3.78
C ASN A 104 -16.67 -23.98 -3.16
N THR A 105 -17.74 -23.97 -2.36
CA THR A 105 -18.18 -25.17 -1.62
C THR A 105 -18.80 -26.25 -2.53
N GLN A 106 -19.15 -25.91 -3.78
CA GLN A 106 -19.75 -26.84 -4.72
C GLN A 106 -18.71 -27.51 -5.63
N THR A 107 -17.72 -26.72 -6.11
CA THR A 107 -16.71 -27.22 -7.06
C THR A 107 -15.40 -27.61 -6.39
N GLY A 108 -15.16 -27.15 -5.15
CA GLY A 108 -13.91 -27.32 -4.43
C GLY A 108 -12.77 -26.44 -4.94
N ASP A 109 -13.05 -25.55 -5.92
CA ASP A 109 -12.03 -24.60 -6.39
C ASP A 109 -11.75 -23.57 -5.32
N ALA A 110 -10.48 -23.33 -5.04
CA ALA A 110 -10.04 -22.40 -4.02
C ALA A 110 -9.03 -21.40 -4.58
N VAL A 111 -9.16 -20.17 -4.18
CA VAL A 111 -8.24 -19.07 -4.53
C VAL A 111 -7.66 -18.50 -3.25
N TYR A 112 -6.36 -18.63 -3.08
CA TYR A 112 -5.61 -17.98 -2.01
C TYR A 112 -5.06 -16.65 -2.49
N GLU A 113 -5.44 -15.56 -1.83
CA GLU A 113 -4.92 -14.22 -2.04
C GLU A 113 -4.00 -13.85 -0.88
N ARG A 114 -2.69 -13.92 -1.12
CA ARG A 114 -1.68 -13.48 -0.19
C ARG A 114 -1.45 -11.99 -0.35
N LEU A 115 -1.68 -11.23 0.72
CA LEU A 115 -1.39 -9.80 0.80
C LEU A 115 -0.07 -9.59 1.53
N GLU A 116 0.95 -9.15 0.81
CA GLU A 116 2.22 -8.78 1.38
C GLU A 116 2.40 -7.26 1.37
N ARG A 117 2.62 -6.67 2.53
CA ARG A 117 2.80 -5.22 2.66
C ARG A 117 4.13 -4.79 2.04
N ARG A 118 4.08 -3.72 1.26
CA ARG A 118 5.26 -3.03 0.71
C ARG A 118 5.63 -1.83 1.60
N PRO A 119 6.47 -2.00 2.63
CA PRO A 119 6.67 -0.96 3.64
C PRO A 119 7.21 0.33 3.03
N LEU A 120 8.28 0.26 2.21
CA LEU A 120 8.93 1.43 1.64
C LEU A 120 7.97 2.25 0.77
N LEU A 121 7.29 1.62 -0.19
CA LEU A 121 6.36 2.30 -1.10
C LEU A 121 5.15 2.85 -0.36
N SER A 122 4.60 2.07 0.57
CA SER A 122 3.48 2.47 1.41
C SER A 122 3.81 3.70 2.25
N ASP A 123 5.00 3.74 2.85
CA ASP A 123 5.39 4.83 3.73
C ASP A 123 5.71 6.11 2.94
N MET A 124 6.31 6.00 1.74
CA MET A 124 6.48 7.14 0.82
C MET A 124 5.12 7.76 0.43
N VAL A 125 4.14 6.92 0.10
CA VAL A 125 2.79 7.40 -0.24
C VAL A 125 2.08 8.01 0.97
N LYS A 126 2.26 7.46 2.17
CA LYS A 126 1.72 8.04 3.41
C LYS A 126 2.26 9.44 3.70
N LEU A 127 3.56 9.67 3.46
CA LEU A 127 4.15 11.00 3.61
C LEU A 127 3.49 12.03 2.70
N HIS A 128 3.05 11.61 1.51
CA HIS A 128 2.32 12.46 0.58
C HIS A 128 0.90 12.81 1.07
N TYR A 129 0.23 11.87 1.77
CA TYR A 129 -1.15 12.03 2.27
C TYR A 129 -1.27 12.67 3.66
N ASN A 130 -0.21 13.22 4.22
CA ASN A 130 -0.25 13.85 5.53
C ASN A 130 -0.57 12.87 6.69
N PRO A 131 0.41 12.12 7.20
CA PRO A 131 0.22 11.07 8.19
C PRO A 131 -0.10 11.57 9.61
N GLY A 132 -0.03 12.89 9.89
CA GLY A 132 -0.27 13.38 11.22
C GLY A 132 -0.24 14.91 11.36
N ARG A 133 -0.75 15.39 12.49
CA ARG A 133 -0.93 16.83 12.79
C ARG A 133 0.34 17.68 12.64
N TRP A 134 1.47 17.19 13.13
CA TRP A 134 2.76 17.87 13.00
C TRP A 134 3.26 17.88 11.56
N TRP A 135 2.88 16.86 10.78
CA TRP A 135 3.24 16.74 9.37
C TRP A 135 2.55 17.79 8.52
N THR A 136 1.32 18.20 8.86
CA THR A 136 0.62 19.30 8.18
C THR A 136 1.46 20.59 8.19
N THR A 137 1.93 20.98 9.38
CA THR A 137 2.78 22.18 9.51
C THR A 137 4.07 22.06 8.70
N PHE A 138 4.72 20.88 8.75
CA PHE A 138 5.91 20.62 7.95
C PHE A 138 5.62 20.70 6.45
N SER A 139 4.52 20.10 5.99
CA SER A 139 4.10 20.11 4.58
C SER A 139 3.79 21.51 4.07
N ASP A 140 3.18 22.35 4.91
CA ASP A 140 2.89 23.75 4.57
C ASP A 140 4.19 24.56 4.41
N ILE A 141 5.15 24.38 5.32
CA ILE A 141 6.48 25.00 5.21
C ILE A 141 7.17 24.52 3.93
N PHE A 142 7.15 23.21 3.66
CA PHE A 142 7.73 22.65 2.47
C PHE A 142 7.09 23.20 1.18
N ALA A 143 5.75 23.31 1.14
CA ALA A 143 5.01 23.89 0.01
C ALA A 143 5.41 25.35 -0.24
N VAL A 144 5.51 26.17 0.81
CA VAL A 144 5.99 27.55 0.70
C VAL A 144 7.44 27.58 0.16
N CYS A 145 8.31 26.70 0.65
CA CYS A 145 9.69 26.62 0.14
C CYS A 145 9.75 26.20 -1.33
N LEU A 146 8.86 25.30 -1.80
CA LEU A 146 8.76 24.95 -3.22
C LEU A 146 8.37 26.17 -4.09
N ILE A 147 7.44 26.98 -3.62
CA ILE A 147 7.08 28.24 -4.30
C ILE A 147 8.29 29.16 -4.39
N LEU A 148 9.03 29.33 -3.28
CA LEU A 148 10.24 30.14 -3.26
C LEU A 148 11.32 29.61 -4.21
N ILE A 149 11.55 28.29 -4.24
CA ILE A 149 12.49 27.64 -5.17
C ILE A 149 12.10 27.96 -6.61
N THR A 150 10.81 27.84 -6.95
CA THR A 150 10.31 28.09 -8.30
C THR A 150 10.50 29.55 -8.70
N LEU A 151 10.08 30.48 -7.84
CA LEU A 151 10.20 31.92 -8.12
C LEU A 151 11.66 32.38 -8.20
N THR A 152 12.53 31.91 -7.32
CA THR A 152 13.95 32.25 -7.33
C THR A 152 14.67 31.62 -8.51
N GLY A 153 14.27 30.43 -8.94
CA GLY A 153 14.78 29.78 -10.14
C GLY A 153 14.52 30.59 -11.39
N THR A 154 13.28 31.10 -11.57
CA THR A 154 12.94 31.96 -12.73
C THR A 154 13.68 33.30 -12.73
N CYS A 155 14.03 33.83 -11.55
CA CYS A 155 14.83 35.05 -11.43
C CYS A 155 16.35 34.86 -11.64
N CYS A 156 16.81 33.61 -11.69
CA CYS A 156 18.22 33.28 -11.90
C CYS A 156 18.67 33.40 -13.35
N PHE A 157 17.73 33.33 -14.27
CA PHE A 157 17.95 33.54 -15.71
C PHE A 157 17.64 34.98 -16.08
#